data_d44cd2fbf2c93d4827216d1fd6584664
#
_entry.id   d44cd2fbf2c93d4827216d1fd6584664
#
_cell.length_a   1.000
_cell.length_b   1.000
_cell.length_c   1.000
_cell.angle_alpha   90.00
_cell.angle_beta   90.00
_cell.angle_gamma   90.00
#
_symmetry.space_group_name_H-M   'P 1'
#
loop_
_entity.id
_entity.type
_entity.pdbx_description
1 polymer ?
#
loop_
_entity_poly.entity_id
_entity_poly.type
_entity_poly.pdbx_seq_one_letter_code
_entity_poly.pdbx_strand_id
1 'polypeptide(L)'
;MDSLNQHNSFNNNKQNPMSLEIRSYKKSDLPALYEICLKTGDSGKDATNLYRDSLLLGNFYAAPYAVFHPELTFILAENDKPIGYIIGTNDSQSFYEITEKEWFPSLRSKYSLPKESDSSLDARIIRLIHKGHVPKPELLSYPAHLHIDILPEGQDKGMGRKLIETFCNKL
;
A
#
# COMPACT_ATOMS: atom_id res chain seq x y z
N MET A 1 48.45 -21.53 -44.86
CA MET A 1 48.23 -20.09 -44.55
C MET A 1 46.76 -19.95 -44.19
N ASP A 2 46.40 -20.26 -42.96
CA ASP A 2 45.01 -20.27 -42.48
C ASP A 2 44.73 -19.05 -41.64
N SER A 3 43.81 -18.23 -42.14
CA SER A 3 43.33 -17.04 -41.47
C SER A 3 42.15 -17.40 -40.57
N LEU A 4 42.36 -17.42 -39.27
CA LEU A 4 41.34 -17.62 -38.23
C LEU A 4 40.45 -16.37 -38.13
N ASN A 5 39.21 -16.50 -38.53
CA ASN A 5 38.18 -15.50 -38.41
C ASN A 5 37.56 -15.63 -37.01
N GLN A 6 37.95 -14.75 -36.09
CA GLN A 6 37.31 -14.64 -34.77
C GLN A 6 36.00 -13.85 -34.92
N HIS A 7 34.87 -14.56 -34.78
CA HIS A 7 33.56 -13.93 -34.64
C HIS A 7 33.40 -13.40 -33.21
N ASN A 8 33.54 -12.10 -33.03
CA ASN A 8 33.15 -11.39 -31.82
C ASN A 8 31.61 -11.33 -31.76
N SER A 9 31.02 -12.21 -30.97
CA SER A 9 29.61 -12.13 -30.60
C SER A 9 29.45 -11.04 -29.54
N PHE A 10 29.10 -9.83 -29.97
CA PHE A 10 28.62 -8.79 -29.05
C PHE A 10 27.25 -9.21 -28.54
N ASN A 11 27.20 -9.67 -27.30
CA ASN A 11 25.97 -9.85 -26.54
C ASN A 11 25.34 -8.47 -26.28
N ASN A 12 24.44 -8.06 -27.13
CA ASN A 12 23.54 -6.93 -26.89
C ASN A 12 22.53 -7.33 -25.81
N ASN A 13 22.91 -7.19 -24.53
CA ASN A 13 21.96 -7.11 -23.42
C ASN A 13 21.18 -5.80 -23.60
N LYS A 14 20.14 -5.81 -24.43
CA LYS A 14 19.11 -4.79 -24.42
C LYS A 14 18.41 -4.88 -23.06
N GLN A 15 18.87 -4.10 -22.08
CA GLN A 15 18.05 -3.79 -20.92
C GLN A 15 16.76 -3.19 -21.46
N ASN A 16 15.64 -3.90 -21.27
CA ASN A 16 14.33 -3.35 -21.56
C ASN A 16 14.20 -2.05 -20.76
N PRO A 17 13.78 -0.93 -21.39
CA PRO A 17 13.60 0.32 -20.66
C PRO A 17 12.64 0.06 -19.50
N MET A 18 13.02 0.52 -18.30
CA MET A 18 12.20 0.40 -17.09
C MET A 18 10.83 0.99 -17.37
N SER A 19 9.81 0.14 -17.38
CA SER A 19 8.43 0.51 -17.66
C SER A 19 7.69 0.73 -16.34
N LEU A 20 7.41 2.01 -16.02
CA LEU A 20 6.50 2.37 -14.93
C LEU A 20 5.07 2.46 -15.47
N GLU A 21 4.17 1.74 -14.83
CA GLU A 21 2.75 1.76 -15.17
C GLU A 21 1.86 1.93 -13.94
N ILE A 22 0.70 2.52 -14.13
CA ILE A 22 -0.38 2.53 -13.14
C ILE A 22 -1.47 1.61 -13.67
N ARG A 23 -1.84 0.63 -12.88
CA ARG A 23 -2.87 -0.36 -13.22
C ARG A 23 -3.83 -0.62 -12.07
N SER A 24 -4.98 -1.20 -12.39
CA SER A 24 -5.91 -1.67 -11.36
C SER A 24 -5.28 -2.76 -10.50
N TYR A 25 -5.69 -2.80 -9.26
CA TYR A 25 -5.33 -3.83 -8.29
C TYR A 25 -5.79 -5.23 -8.73
N LYS A 26 -4.97 -6.23 -8.44
CA LYS A 26 -5.28 -7.65 -8.54
C LYS A 26 -5.17 -8.28 -7.14
N LYS A 27 -5.97 -9.28 -6.81
CA LYS A 27 -5.88 -9.97 -5.49
C LYS A 27 -4.49 -10.49 -5.16
N SER A 28 -3.71 -10.84 -6.17
CA SER A 28 -2.30 -11.24 -6.03
C SER A 28 -1.37 -10.13 -5.56
N ASP A 29 -1.78 -8.86 -5.63
CA ASP A 29 -0.97 -7.71 -5.18
C ASP A 29 -1.08 -7.48 -3.67
N LEU A 30 -2.04 -8.12 -2.97
CA LEU A 30 -2.27 -7.87 -1.55
C LEU A 30 -1.01 -8.02 -0.68
N PRO A 31 -0.15 -9.02 -0.85
CA PRO A 31 1.11 -9.10 -0.10
C PRO A 31 2.03 -7.90 -0.34
N ALA A 32 2.07 -7.36 -1.56
CA ALA A 32 2.86 -6.18 -1.87
C ALA A 32 2.32 -4.92 -1.20
N LEU A 33 1.00 -4.78 -1.02
CA LEU A 33 0.42 -3.67 -0.26
C LEU A 33 0.90 -3.67 1.18
N TYR A 34 0.95 -4.82 1.83
CA TYR A 34 1.50 -4.96 3.18
C TYR A 34 2.98 -4.56 3.23
N GLU A 35 3.77 -5.05 2.28
CA GLU A 35 5.20 -4.74 2.21
C GLU A 35 5.45 -3.24 2.00
N ILE A 36 4.76 -2.62 1.03
CA ILE A 36 4.89 -1.19 0.72
C ILE A 36 4.46 -0.35 1.93
N CYS A 37 3.30 -0.66 2.54
CA CYS A 37 2.81 0.03 3.73
C CYS A 37 3.83 0.00 4.88
N LEU A 38 4.50 -1.13 5.10
CA LEU A 38 5.53 -1.26 6.12
C LEU A 38 6.79 -0.47 5.75
N LYS A 39 7.24 -0.57 4.49
CA LYS A 39 8.45 0.10 4.01
C LYS A 39 8.32 1.62 3.85
N THR A 40 7.12 2.15 3.99
CA THR A 40 6.84 3.60 3.99
C THR A 40 6.25 4.08 5.32
N GLY A 41 6.07 3.18 6.27
CA GLY A 41 5.30 3.38 7.50
C GLY A 41 5.93 4.32 8.54
N ASP A 42 7.20 4.72 8.38
CA ASP A 42 7.85 5.74 9.22
C ASP A 42 7.96 7.07 8.46
N SER A 43 6.81 7.72 8.27
CA SER A 43 6.75 9.02 7.56
C SER A 43 7.42 8.97 6.18
N GLY A 44 7.14 7.90 5.43
CA GLY A 44 7.73 7.64 4.12
C GLY A 44 9.05 6.88 4.14
N LYS A 45 9.57 6.52 5.32
CA LYS A 45 10.77 5.71 5.51
C LYS A 45 10.41 4.28 5.90
N ASP A 46 11.39 3.39 5.79
CA ASP A 46 11.24 1.98 6.13
C ASP A 46 11.03 1.77 7.64
N ALA A 47 9.85 1.24 7.98
CA ALA A 47 9.45 0.92 9.35
C ALA A 47 9.65 -0.56 9.72
N THR A 48 10.30 -1.35 8.87
CA THR A 48 10.45 -2.82 9.08
C THR A 48 11.02 -3.16 10.45
N ASN A 49 12.00 -2.40 10.93
CA ASN A 49 12.63 -2.64 12.23
C ASN A 49 11.88 -2.01 13.41
N LEU A 50 10.78 -1.29 13.17
CA LEU A 50 9.99 -0.61 14.21
C LEU A 50 8.81 -1.45 14.71
N TYR A 51 8.39 -2.44 13.94
CA TYR A 51 7.25 -3.32 14.24
C TYR A 51 7.69 -4.77 14.33
N ARG A 52 7.13 -5.51 15.29
CA ARG A 52 7.37 -6.95 15.47
C ARG A 52 6.54 -7.78 14.49
N ASP A 53 5.30 -7.36 14.26
CA ASP A 53 4.43 -7.97 13.26
C ASP A 53 4.40 -7.12 11.98
N SER A 54 5.02 -7.62 10.94
CA SER A 54 5.13 -6.95 9.63
C SER A 54 3.78 -6.69 8.94
N LEU A 55 2.71 -7.38 9.37
CA LEU A 55 1.37 -7.21 8.81
C LEU A 55 0.55 -6.12 9.54
N LEU A 56 1.01 -5.68 10.70
CA LEU A 56 0.20 -4.87 11.60
C LEU A 56 -0.22 -3.53 10.98
N LEU A 57 0.71 -2.81 10.37
CA LEU A 57 0.40 -1.55 9.67
C LEU A 57 -0.58 -1.75 8.52
N GLY A 58 -0.29 -2.72 7.66
CA GLY A 58 -1.13 -3.03 6.51
C GLY A 58 -2.53 -3.47 6.89
N ASN A 59 -2.69 -4.18 8.01
CA ASN A 59 -4.00 -4.56 8.54
C ASN A 59 -4.90 -3.36 8.88
N PHE A 60 -4.32 -2.22 9.22
CA PHE A 60 -5.10 -1.01 9.55
C PHE A 60 -5.16 -0.03 8.38
N TYR A 61 -4.05 0.21 7.69
CA TYR A 61 -3.92 1.32 6.75
C TYR A 61 -4.04 0.95 5.27
N ALA A 62 -3.91 -0.33 4.88
CA ALA A 62 -3.86 -0.70 3.47
C ALA A 62 -4.84 -1.79 3.06
N ALA A 63 -4.76 -2.96 3.68
CA ALA A 63 -5.48 -4.15 3.24
C ALA A 63 -7.02 -3.99 3.21
N PRO A 64 -7.69 -3.36 4.19
CA PRO A 64 -9.14 -3.23 4.17
C PRO A 64 -9.64 -2.46 2.94
N TYR A 65 -8.92 -1.45 2.47
CA TYR A 65 -9.30 -0.73 1.24
C TYR A 65 -9.25 -1.65 0.01
N ALA A 66 -8.16 -2.39 -0.17
CA ALA A 66 -8.01 -3.30 -1.29
C ALA A 66 -9.02 -4.47 -1.27
N VAL A 67 -9.50 -4.84 -0.08
CA VAL A 67 -10.49 -5.91 0.08
C VAL A 67 -11.91 -5.41 -0.18
N PHE A 68 -12.29 -4.24 0.35
CA PHE A 68 -13.67 -3.73 0.27
C PHE A 68 -13.89 -2.77 -0.90
N HIS A 69 -12.84 -2.09 -1.39
CA HIS A 69 -12.87 -1.15 -2.52
C HIS A 69 -11.76 -1.43 -3.55
N PRO A 70 -11.70 -2.68 -4.10
CA PRO A 70 -10.68 -3.03 -5.09
C PRO A 70 -10.75 -2.15 -6.35
N GLU A 71 -11.92 -1.61 -6.68
CA GLU A 71 -12.16 -0.70 -7.81
C GLU A 71 -11.56 0.70 -7.60
N LEU A 72 -11.28 1.09 -6.36
CA LEU A 72 -10.62 2.32 -5.94
C LEU A 72 -9.18 2.08 -5.47
N THR A 73 -8.62 0.93 -5.85
CA THR A 73 -7.25 0.54 -5.53
C THR A 73 -6.44 0.43 -6.82
N PHE A 74 -5.37 1.23 -6.92
CA PHE A 74 -4.48 1.24 -8.08
C PHE A 74 -3.03 1.01 -7.64
N ILE A 75 -2.30 0.29 -8.47
CA ILE A 75 -0.92 -0.13 -8.24
C ILE A 75 -0.01 0.65 -9.17
N LEU A 76 1.04 1.24 -8.62
CA LEU A 76 2.22 1.64 -9.38
C LEU A 76 3.14 0.43 -9.48
N ALA A 77 3.40 -0.03 -10.70
CA ALA A 77 4.29 -1.14 -10.96
C ALA A 77 5.49 -0.74 -11.80
N GLU A 78 6.63 -1.35 -11.52
CA GLU A 78 7.82 -1.33 -12.36
C GLU A 78 8.06 -2.73 -12.91
N ASN A 79 7.95 -2.91 -14.23
CA ASN A 79 8.05 -4.24 -14.87
C ASN A 79 7.11 -5.27 -14.21
N ASP A 80 5.84 -4.90 -14.01
CA ASP A 80 4.76 -5.66 -13.32
C ASP A 80 4.97 -5.86 -11.81
N LYS A 81 6.12 -5.49 -11.23
CA LYS A 81 6.37 -5.54 -9.78
C LYS A 81 5.75 -4.32 -9.09
N PRO A 82 4.83 -4.49 -8.12
CA PRO A 82 4.30 -3.38 -7.34
C PRO A 82 5.40 -2.64 -6.56
N ILE A 83 5.45 -1.32 -6.71
CA ILE A 83 6.37 -0.42 -5.99
C ILE A 83 5.66 0.76 -5.35
N GLY A 84 4.33 0.83 -5.47
CA GLY A 84 3.50 1.85 -4.85
C GLY A 84 2.03 1.53 -5.06
N TYR A 85 1.19 2.24 -4.35
CA TYR A 85 -0.26 2.16 -4.49
C TYR A 85 -0.93 3.48 -4.17
N ILE A 86 -2.17 3.62 -4.65
CA ILE A 86 -3.18 4.51 -4.10
C ILE A 86 -4.42 3.68 -3.81
N ILE A 87 -4.99 3.88 -2.63
CA ILE A 87 -6.15 3.18 -2.10
C ILE A 87 -7.07 4.19 -1.45
N GLY A 88 -8.36 3.92 -1.41
CA GLY A 88 -9.29 4.80 -0.74
C GLY A 88 -10.72 4.33 -0.82
N THR A 89 -11.61 5.24 -0.47
CA THR A 89 -13.06 5.06 -0.55
C THR A 89 -13.71 6.35 -1.03
N ASN A 90 -14.86 6.23 -1.68
CA ASN A 90 -15.73 7.36 -2.01
C ASN A 90 -16.72 7.69 -0.89
N ASP A 91 -16.89 6.79 0.10
CA ASP A 91 -17.76 6.97 1.25
C ASP A 91 -17.09 6.42 2.51
N SER A 92 -16.51 7.33 3.30
CA SER A 92 -15.83 7.02 4.55
C SER A 92 -16.75 6.36 5.58
N GLN A 93 -18.01 6.80 5.63
CA GLN A 93 -18.96 6.28 6.62
C GLN A 93 -19.27 4.81 6.34
N SER A 94 -19.66 4.49 5.11
CA SER A 94 -19.92 3.11 4.69
C SER A 94 -18.68 2.22 4.84
N PHE A 95 -17.48 2.76 4.54
CA PHE A 95 -16.23 2.04 4.73
C PHE A 95 -15.95 1.73 6.21
N TYR A 96 -16.18 2.68 7.11
CA TYR A 96 -16.00 2.45 8.55
C TYR A 96 -16.97 1.41 9.09
N GLU A 97 -18.22 1.43 8.65
CA GLU A 97 -19.23 0.47 9.05
C GLU A 97 -18.88 -0.96 8.59
N ILE A 98 -18.47 -1.14 7.34
CA ILE A 98 -18.11 -2.48 6.83
C ILE A 98 -16.83 -3.01 7.48
N THR A 99 -15.82 -2.15 7.71
CA THR A 99 -14.58 -2.59 8.36
C THR A 99 -14.83 -2.94 9.83
N GLU A 100 -15.70 -2.21 10.52
CA GLU A 100 -16.09 -2.52 11.90
C GLU A 100 -16.81 -3.87 12.00
N LYS A 101 -17.66 -4.17 11.03
CA LYS A 101 -18.45 -5.40 11.00
C LYS A 101 -17.66 -6.63 10.53
N GLU A 102 -16.82 -6.48 9.50
CA GLU A 102 -16.29 -7.62 8.76
C GLU A 102 -14.76 -7.77 8.82
N TRP A 103 -14.05 -6.71 9.20
CA TRP A 103 -12.58 -6.71 9.23
C TRP A 103 -12.00 -6.76 10.64
N PHE A 104 -12.34 -5.79 11.47
CA PHE A 104 -11.76 -5.65 12.80
C PHE A 104 -12.09 -6.78 13.79
N PRO A 105 -13.23 -7.48 13.75
CA PRO A 105 -13.49 -8.57 14.72
C PRO A 105 -12.44 -9.67 14.69
N SER A 106 -11.99 -10.09 13.50
CA SER A 106 -10.95 -11.10 13.34
C SER A 106 -9.59 -10.62 13.86
N LEU A 107 -9.25 -9.35 13.61
CA LEU A 107 -8.01 -8.75 14.09
C LEU A 107 -8.02 -8.57 15.61
N ARG A 108 -9.14 -8.17 16.21
CA ARG A 108 -9.29 -8.06 17.67
C ARG A 108 -9.17 -9.42 18.36
N SER A 109 -9.59 -10.49 17.70
CA SER A 109 -9.38 -11.85 18.20
C SER A 109 -7.91 -12.28 18.10
N LYS A 110 -7.21 -11.83 17.06
CA LYS A 110 -5.77 -12.12 16.87
C LYS A 110 -4.88 -11.29 17.81
N TYR A 111 -5.18 -10.01 17.96
CA TYR A 111 -4.38 -9.06 18.72
C TYR A 111 -5.12 -8.66 20.00
N SER A 112 -4.69 -9.19 21.13
CA SER A 112 -5.23 -8.77 22.45
C SER A 112 -4.94 -7.31 22.72
N LEU A 113 -5.88 -6.62 23.40
CA LEU A 113 -5.70 -5.21 23.77
C LEU A 113 -4.46 -5.06 24.66
N PRO A 114 -3.46 -4.25 24.30
CA PRO A 114 -2.24 -4.10 25.06
C PRO A 114 -2.49 -3.33 26.38
N LYS A 115 -1.64 -3.57 27.37
CA LYS A 115 -1.66 -2.80 28.63
C LYS A 115 -1.47 -1.32 28.36
N GLU A 116 -2.06 -0.45 29.16
CA GLU A 116 -1.91 1.01 29.01
C GLU A 116 -0.45 1.47 29.10
N SER A 117 0.36 0.79 29.90
CA SER A 117 1.80 1.06 30.06
C SER A 117 2.65 0.66 28.84
N ASP A 118 2.11 -0.11 27.89
CA ASP A 118 2.84 -0.48 26.68
C ASP A 118 2.80 0.68 25.67
N SER A 119 3.93 1.35 25.51
CA SER A 119 4.13 2.49 24.60
C SER A 119 4.70 2.09 23.23
N SER A 120 4.86 0.78 22.95
CA SER A 120 5.39 0.30 21.67
C SER A 120 4.54 0.75 20.49
N LEU A 121 5.16 0.80 19.31
CA LEU A 121 4.43 1.14 18.07
C LEU A 121 3.39 0.08 17.73
N ASP A 122 3.70 -1.21 17.97
CA ASP A 122 2.72 -2.29 17.84
C ASP A 122 1.49 -2.04 18.69
N ALA A 123 1.70 -1.70 19.98
CA ALA A 123 0.60 -1.41 20.90
C ALA A 123 -0.27 -0.22 20.44
N ARG A 124 0.34 0.79 19.80
CA ARG A 124 -0.40 1.92 19.24
C ARG A 124 -1.34 1.49 18.12
N ILE A 125 -0.86 0.68 17.17
CA ILE A 125 -1.70 0.19 16.07
C ILE A 125 -2.76 -0.79 16.55
N ILE A 126 -2.40 -1.69 17.51
CA ILE A 126 -3.39 -2.61 18.08
C ILE A 126 -4.52 -1.84 18.78
N ARG A 127 -4.21 -0.75 19.50
CA ARG A 127 -5.27 0.12 20.07
C ARG A 127 -6.15 0.75 18.99
N LEU A 128 -5.58 1.15 17.85
CA LEU A 128 -6.37 1.64 16.73
C LEU A 128 -7.30 0.56 16.17
N ILE A 129 -6.84 -0.69 16.02
CA ILE A 129 -7.66 -1.83 15.62
C ILE A 129 -8.81 -2.05 16.61
N HIS A 130 -8.55 -1.97 17.92
CA HIS A 130 -9.60 -2.11 18.93
C HIS A 130 -10.58 -0.93 18.97
N LYS A 131 -10.09 0.29 18.69
CA LYS A 131 -10.93 1.49 18.64
C LYS A 131 -11.77 1.54 17.36
N GLY A 132 -11.27 0.99 16.26
CA GLY A 132 -11.84 1.16 14.93
C GLY A 132 -11.67 2.57 14.36
N HIS A 133 -12.26 2.80 13.21
CA HIS A 133 -12.30 4.13 12.60
C HIS A 133 -13.34 5.01 13.32
N VAL A 134 -12.95 6.24 13.62
CA VAL A 134 -13.84 7.21 14.27
C VAL A 134 -14.09 8.36 13.29
N PRO A 135 -15.35 8.54 12.82
CA PRO A 135 -15.70 9.67 11.99
C PRO A 135 -15.40 11.00 12.69
N LYS A 136 -14.86 11.95 11.96
CA LYS A 136 -14.62 13.29 12.44
C LYS A 136 -15.73 14.21 11.89
N PRO A 137 -16.47 14.94 12.75
CA PRO A 137 -17.58 15.78 12.33
C PRO A 137 -17.21 16.77 11.24
N GLU A 138 -16.01 17.35 11.31
CA GLU A 138 -15.48 18.31 10.34
C GLU A 138 -15.24 17.73 8.94
N LEU A 139 -15.14 16.39 8.82
CA LEU A 139 -14.92 15.70 7.55
C LEU A 139 -16.20 15.12 6.92
N LEU A 140 -17.36 15.28 7.56
CA LEU A 140 -18.63 14.74 7.02
C LEU A 140 -19.01 15.31 5.65
N SER A 141 -18.56 16.54 5.34
CA SER A 141 -18.75 17.15 4.00
C SER A 141 -17.74 16.65 2.95
N TYR A 142 -16.77 15.81 3.35
CA TYR A 142 -15.74 15.26 2.50
C TYR A 142 -15.78 13.74 2.59
N PRO A 143 -16.74 13.08 1.91
CA PRO A 143 -16.99 11.64 2.10
C PRO A 143 -15.85 10.76 1.61
N ALA A 144 -15.10 11.20 0.62
CA ALA A 144 -13.98 10.42 0.07
C ALA A 144 -12.68 10.67 0.85
N HIS A 145 -11.87 9.61 1.00
CA HIS A 145 -10.49 9.74 1.45
C HIS A 145 -9.59 8.70 0.80
N LEU A 146 -8.29 8.95 0.84
CA LEU A 146 -7.29 8.09 0.22
C LEU A 146 -6.01 7.97 1.06
N HIS A 147 -5.26 6.90 0.79
CA HIS A 147 -3.86 6.74 1.17
C HIS A 147 -3.02 6.50 -0.08
N ILE A 148 -1.81 7.02 -0.11
CA ILE A 148 -0.85 6.83 -1.19
C ILE A 148 0.52 6.57 -0.62
N ASP A 149 1.14 5.47 -1.04
CA ASP A 149 2.48 5.08 -0.63
C ASP A 149 3.28 4.65 -1.85
N ILE A 150 4.52 5.14 -1.96
CA ILE A 150 5.42 4.85 -3.07
C ILE A 150 6.80 4.59 -2.51
N LEU A 151 7.37 3.43 -2.84
CA LEU A 151 8.74 3.09 -2.50
C LEU A 151 9.74 4.07 -3.14
N PRO A 152 10.95 4.25 -2.56
CA PRO A 152 11.93 5.22 -3.05
C PRO A 152 12.22 5.12 -4.56
N GLU A 153 12.25 3.89 -5.11
CA GLU A 153 12.47 3.66 -6.55
C GLU A 153 11.39 4.24 -7.46
N GLY A 154 10.18 4.48 -6.94
CA GLY A 154 9.05 5.09 -7.67
C GLY A 154 8.88 6.59 -7.45
N GLN A 155 9.63 7.18 -6.52
CA GLN A 155 9.52 8.59 -6.16
C GLN A 155 10.21 9.50 -7.19
N ASP A 156 9.93 10.80 -7.12
CA ASP A 156 10.53 11.87 -7.95
C ASP A 156 10.34 11.71 -9.48
N LYS A 157 9.42 10.81 -9.90
CA LYS A 157 9.09 10.53 -11.32
C LYS A 157 7.71 11.05 -11.71
N GLY A 158 7.07 11.88 -10.87
CA GLY A 158 5.72 12.42 -11.10
C GLY A 158 4.60 11.38 -10.94
N MET A 159 4.92 10.16 -10.48
CA MET A 159 3.95 9.06 -10.40
C MET A 159 2.92 9.27 -9.29
N GLY A 160 3.29 9.95 -8.19
CA GLY A 160 2.33 10.30 -7.14
C GLY A 160 1.17 11.15 -7.64
N ARG A 161 1.47 12.17 -8.45
CA ARG A 161 0.45 12.99 -9.11
C ARG A 161 -0.45 12.16 -10.03
N LYS A 162 0.13 11.30 -10.85
CA LYS A 162 -0.63 10.45 -11.77
C LYS A 162 -1.54 9.46 -11.02
N LEU A 163 -1.08 8.91 -9.88
CA LEU A 163 -1.90 8.05 -9.02
C LEU A 163 -3.11 8.83 -8.48
N ILE A 164 -2.91 10.04 -7.97
CA ILE A 164 -4.00 10.91 -7.48
C ILE A 164 -4.98 11.22 -8.62
N GLU A 165 -4.49 11.61 -9.79
CA GLU A 165 -5.33 11.87 -10.97
C GLU A 165 -6.13 10.62 -11.37
N THR A 166 -5.51 9.44 -11.37
CA THR A 166 -6.17 8.16 -11.65
C THR A 166 -7.29 7.88 -10.66
N PHE A 167 -7.01 8.05 -9.37
CA PHE A 167 -8.00 7.86 -8.31
C PHE A 167 -9.17 8.84 -8.43
N CYS A 168 -8.88 10.15 -8.58
CA CYS A 168 -9.91 11.17 -8.69
C CYS A 168 -10.81 10.98 -9.93
N ASN A 169 -10.25 10.51 -11.04
CA ASN A 169 -11.03 10.22 -12.25
C ASN A 169 -11.94 8.99 -12.09
N LYS A 170 -11.71 8.18 -11.07
CA LYS A 170 -12.50 6.98 -10.77
C LYS A 170 -13.60 7.24 -9.75
N LEU A 171 -13.50 8.30 -8.92
CA LEU A 171 -14.53 8.73 -7.99
C LEU A 171 -15.79 9.21 -8.71
#